data_700aafeee0056253c3d8e9fcf3185c4f
#
_entry.id   700aafeee0056253c3d8e9fcf3185c4f
#
_cell.length_a   1.000
_cell.length_b   1.000
_cell.length_c   1.000
_cell.angle_alpha   90.00
_cell.angle_beta   90.00
_cell.angle_gamma   90.00
#
_symmetry.space_group_name_H-M   'P 1'
#
loop_
_entity.id
_entity.type
_entity.pdbx_description
1 polymer ?
#
loop_
_entity_poly.entity_id
_entity_poly.type
_entity_poly.pdbx_seq_one_letter_code
_entity_poly.pdbx_strand_id
1 'polypeptide(L)'
;DTKYIAGQMMLVRSFVLGINIVAVEPTGNPLENIEQQLDFVALVPLQLENIINYSRERLDRTRCAIIGGAAVSNSLKEKIQNSKCNIFATYSMPETLSNIALQKLNGNDAQDYFEAFEKINLRLDNRGCLCINANYLGEEVVTNDLVELIDNKKFRWLGRIDNVINSGGIKIIPEKIETV
;
A
#
# COMPACT_ATOMS: atom_id res chain seq x y z
N ASP A 1 -3.57 15.76 -4.04
CA ASP A 1 -4.39 16.31 -5.12
C ASP A 1 -5.71 15.55 -5.19
N THR A 2 -6.82 16.27 -5.14
CA THR A 2 -8.20 15.73 -5.17
C THR A 2 -8.63 15.22 -6.56
N LYS A 3 -7.79 15.32 -7.56
CA LYS A 3 -7.98 14.62 -8.84
C LYS A 3 -7.85 13.10 -8.70
N TYR A 4 -7.15 12.63 -7.68
CA TYR A 4 -6.91 11.23 -7.42
C TYR A 4 -7.71 10.73 -6.22
N ILE A 5 -8.12 9.47 -6.25
CA ILE A 5 -8.91 8.85 -5.19
C ILE A 5 -8.23 8.95 -3.82
N ALA A 6 -6.91 8.84 -3.75
CA ALA A 6 -6.15 8.99 -2.51
C ALA A 6 -6.36 10.36 -1.84
N GLY A 7 -6.33 11.46 -2.64
CA GLY A 7 -6.60 12.81 -2.14
C GLY A 7 -8.05 12.99 -1.70
N GLN A 8 -9.00 12.46 -2.47
CA GLN A 8 -10.43 12.48 -2.11
C GLN A 8 -10.66 11.73 -0.78
N MET A 9 -10.07 10.55 -0.62
CA MET A 9 -10.21 9.75 0.60
C MET A 9 -9.57 10.42 1.83
N MET A 10 -8.54 11.25 1.66
CA MET A 10 -8.01 12.06 2.78
C MET A 10 -9.04 13.09 3.26
N LEU A 11 -9.76 13.76 2.35
CA LEU A 11 -10.85 14.67 2.71
C LEU A 11 -12.00 13.93 3.41
N VAL A 12 -12.40 12.77 2.88
CA VAL A 12 -13.46 11.95 3.50
C VAL A 12 -13.06 11.53 4.91
N ARG A 13 -11.82 11.04 5.10
CA ARG A 13 -11.31 10.69 6.44
C ARG A 13 -11.33 11.85 7.40
N SER A 14 -10.86 13.03 6.94
CA SER A 14 -10.89 14.23 7.76
C SER A 14 -12.31 14.60 8.21
N PHE A 15 -13.24 14.60 7.27
CA PHE A 15 -14.64 14.95 7.55
C PHE A 15 -15.30 13.94 8.50
N VAL A 16 -15.13 12.64 8.24
CA VAL A 16 -15.78 11.57 9.03
C VAL A 16 -15.19 11.45 10.43
N LEU A 17 -13.87 11.64 10.55
CA LEU A 17 -13.15 11.46 11.82
C LEU A 17 -12.93 12.77 12.59
N GLY A 18 -13.28 13.93 12.02
CA GLY A 18 -13.07 15.23 12.64
C GLY A 18 -11.58 15.58 12.82
N ILE A 19 -10.69 15.10 11.93
CA ILE A 19 -9.25 15.34 11.99
C ILE A 19 -8.84 16.53 11.13
N ASN A 20 -7.80 17.25 11.56
CA ASN A 20 -7.25 18.38 10.82
C ASN A 20 -6.45 17.92 9.60
N ILE A 21 -6.53 18.69 8.51
CA ILE A 21 -5.74 18.46 7.31
C ILE A 21 -4.65 19.51 7.18
N VAL A 22 -3.45 19.06 6.87
CA VAL A 22 -2.34 19.89 6.42
C VAL A 22 -2.28 19.76 4.90
N ALA A 23 -2.69 20.81 4.20
CA ALA A 23 -2.62 20.84 2.74
C ALA A 23 -1.22 21.28 2.29
N VAL A 24 -0.62 20.51 1.38
CA VAL A 24 0.68 20.80 0.79
C VAL A 24 0.61 20.70 -0.72
N GLU A 25 1.51 21.40 -1.41
CA GLU A 25 1.67 21.25 -2.84
C GLU A 25 2.08 19.80 -3.19
N PRO A 26 1.55 19.22 -4.27
CA PRO A 26 1.90 17.87 -4.71
C PRO A 26 3.31 17.86 -5.30
N THR A 27 4.30 17.60 -4.47
CA THR A 27 5.72 17.52 -4.84
C THR A 27 6.28 16.12 -4.65
N GLY A 28 7.50 15.89 -5.12
CA GLY A 28 8.24 14.65 -4.85
C GLY A 28 8.67 14.49 -3.40
N ASN A 29 8.72 15.58 -2.61
CA ASN A 29 9.00 15.57 -1.17
C ASN A 29 7.97 16.42 -0.42
N PRO A 30 6.76 15.90 -0.17
CA PRO A 30 5.67 16.67 0.43
C PRO A 30 5.90 17.04 1.90
N LEU A 31 6.90 16.45 2.59
CA LEU A 31 7.21 16.75 3.98
C LEU A 31 8.32 17.80 4.14
N GLU A 32 8.95 18.27 3.08
CA GLU A 32 10.14 19.14 3.13
C GLU A 32 9.94 20.37 4.03
N ASN A 33 8.79 21.02 3.93
CA ASN A 33 8.48 22.25 4.68
C ASN A 33 7.52 22.02 5.85
N ILE A 34 7.30 20.76 6.28
CA ILE A 34 6.42 20.44 7.40
C ILE A 34 7.24 20.41 8.68
N GLU A 35 7.02 21.38 9.57
CA GLU A 35 7.70 21.46 10.86
C GLU A 35 6.93 20.76 11.99
N GLN A 36 5.62 20.73 11.88
CA GLN A 36 4.75 20.12 12.88
C GLN A 36 4.79 18.61 12.85
N GLN A 37 4.47 17.98 13.95
CA GLN A 37 4.24 16.53 14.01
C GLN A 37 2.96 16.17 13.25
N LEU A 38 3.01 15.08 12.48
CA LEU A 38 1.86 14.54 11.77
C LEU A 38 1.45 13.20 12.38
N ASP A 39 0.14 12.98 12.52
CA ASP A 39 -0.38 11.67 12.91
C ASP A 39 -0.40 10.70 11.74
N PHE A 40 -0.66 11.21 10.52
CA PHE A 40 -0.87 10.36 9.35
C PHE A 40 -0.48 11.05 8.05
N VAL A 41 0.14 10.28 7.14
CA VAL A 41 0.42 10.72 5.77
C VAL A 41 0.22 9.57 4.78
N ALA A 42 -0.26 9.88 3.58
CA ALA A 42 -0.35 8.95 2.46
C ALA A 42 0.66 9.35 1.39
N LEU A 43 1.51 8.42 0.96
CA LEU A 43 2.63 8.64 0.05
C LEU A 43 2.65 7.59 -1.06
N VAL A 44 3.36 7.89 -2.14
CA VAL A 44 3.82 6.89 -3.12
C VAL A 44 5.28 6.51 -2.83
N PRO A 45 5.78 5.35 -3.32
CA PRO A 45 7.15 4.91 -3.04
C PRO A 45 8.23 5.95 -3.38
N LEU A 46 8.09 6.64 -4.51
CA LEU A 46 9.02 7.72 -4.91
C LEU A 46 9.07 8.86 -3.88
N GLN A 47 7.93 9.26 -3.33
CA GLN A 47 7.88 10.30 -2.29
C GLN A 47 8.54 9.81 -1.00
N LEU A 48 8.27 8.56 -0.59
CA LEU A 48 8.92 7.97 0.57
C LEU A 48 10.44 7.95 0.40
N GLU A 49 10.94 7.55 -0.77
CA GLU A 49 12.37 7.54 -1.06
C GLU A 49 12.99 8.94 -0.99
N ASN A 50 12.35 9.94 -1.57
CA ASN A 50 12.82 11.32 -1.50
C ASN A 50 12.82 11.85 -0.06
N ILE A 51 11.78 11.56 0.72
CA ILE A 51 11.72 11.95 2.14
C ILE A 51 12.88 11.31 2.92
N ILE A 52 13.16 10.03 2.72
CA ILE A 52 14.27 9.33 3.38
C ILE A 52 15.62 9.97 3.03
N ASN A 53 15.80 10.35 1.78
CA ASN A 53 17.06 10.91 1.30
C ASN A 53 17.28 12.38 1.75
N TYR A 54 16.21 13.18 1.88
CA TYR A 54 16.32 14.63 2.04
C TYR A 54 15.63 15.20 3.30
N SER A 55 14.72 14.46 3.94
CA SER A 55 13.87 14.97 5.03
C SER A 55 13.52 13.89 6.04
N ARG A 56 14.41 12.93 6.29
CA ARG A 56 14.17 11.75 7.14
C ARG A 56 13.63 12.11 8.52
N GLU A 57 14.14 13.19 9.12
CA GLU A 57 13.68 13.68 10.43
C GLU A 57 12.18 14.07 10.43
N ARG A 58 11.63 14.46 9.26
CA ARG A 58 10.20 14.78 9.12
C ARG A 58 9.35 13.50 9.12
N LEU A 59 9.85 12.45 8.46
CA LEU A 59 9.22 11.13 8.53
C LEU A 59 9.21 10.60 9.96
N ASP A 60 10.32 10.71 10.67
CA ASP A 60 10.44 10.22 12.05
C ASP A 60 9.59 11.01 13.07
N ARG A 61 9.11 12.21 12.70
CA ARG A 61 8.08 12.97 13.43
C ARG A 61 6.65 12.63 13.03
N THR A 62 6.48 11.80 12.00
CA THR A 62 5.17 11.32 11.55
C THR A 62 4.85 10.01 12.25
N ARG A 63 3.67 9.89 12.85
CA ARG A 63 3.26 8.69 13.59
C ARG A 63 3.03 7.48 12.69
N CYS A 64 2.36 7.71 11.56
CA CYS A 64 1.97 6.65 10.64
C CYS A 64 2.02 7.13 9.18
N ALA A 65 2.56 6.29 8.29
CA ALA A 65 2.53 6.51 6.85
C ALA A 65 1.95 5.28 6.13
N ILE A 66 1.09 5.53 5.16
CA ILE A 66 0.66 4.50 4.22
C ILE A 66 1.27 4.75 2.84
N ILE A 67 1.75 3.69 2.21
CA ILE A 67 2.41 3.72 0.92
C ILE A 67 1.55 2.96 -0.09
N GLY A 68 1.16 3.65 -1.16
CA GLY A 68 0.29 3.07 -2.19
C GLY A 68 0.69 3.48 -3.59
N GLY A 69 -0.03 2.96 -4.59
CA GLY A 69 0.15 3.31 -6.00
C GLY A 69 1.20 2.49 -6.75
N ALA A 70 2.16 1.86 -6.06
CA ALA A 70 3.13 0.93 -6.63
C ALA A 70 3.72 0.03 -5.53
N ALA A 71 4.40 -1.04 -5.92
CA ALA A 71 5.14 -1.90 -5.01
C ALA A 71 6.33 -1.15 -4.37
N VAL A 72 6.64 -1.49 -3.12
CA VAL A 72 7.79 -0.95 -2.39
C VAL A 72 8.96 -1.92 -2.60
N SER A 73 10.07 -1.43 -3.17
CA SER A 73 11.26 -2.24 -3.44
C SER A 73 11.93 -2.72 -2.15
N ASN A 74 12.66 -3.83 -2.21
CA ASN A 74 13.41 -4.36 -1.07
C ASN A 74 14.43 -3.35 -0.56
N SER A 75 15.14 -2.67 -1.44
CA SER A 75 16.09 -1.60 -1.07
C SER A 75 15.42 -0.49 -0.27
N LEU A 76 14.18 -0.08 -0.65
CA LEU A 76 13.44 0.94 0.09
C LEU A 76 12.95 0.40 1.44
N LYS A 77 12.51 -0.88 1.50
CA LYS A 77 12.16 -1.55 2.76
C LYS A 77 13.33 -1.58 3.75
N GLU A 78 14.55 -1.87 3.27
CA GLU A 78 15.75 -1.84 4.11
C GLU A 78 16.04 -0.45 4.68
N LYS A 79 15.92 0.60 3.84
CA LYS A 79 16.17 1.99 4.26
C LYS A 79 15.20 2.45 5.37
N ILE A 80 13.99 1.91 5.45
CA ILE A 80 12.97 2.34 6.42
C ILE A 80 12.97 1.54 7.73
N GLN A 81 13.73 0.44 7.84
CA GLN A 81 13.67 -0.45 9.02
C GLN A 81 13.84 0.27 10.36
N ASN A 82 14.71 1.27 10.41
CA ASN A 82 14.99 2.03 11.62
C ASN A 82 14.19 3.34 11.74
N SER A 83 13.16 3.55 10.90
CA SER A 83 12.29 4.72 11.02
C SER A 83 11.39 4.61 12.25
N LYS A 84 11.19 5.73 12.92
CA LYS A 84 10.24 5.86 14.06
C LYS A 84 8.79 5.92 13.59
N CYS A 85 8.55 6.24 12.32
CA CYS A 85 7.24 6.23 11.70
C CYS A 85 6.77 4.78 11.50
N ASN A 86 5.51 4.48 11.82
CA ASN A 86 4.90 3.20 11.43
C ASN A 86 4.54 3.24 9.95
N ILE A 87 5.19 2.43 9.13
CA ILE A 87 5.05 2.46 7.68
C ILE A 87 4.35 1.20 7.18
N PHE A 88 3.26 1.39 6.41
CA PHE A 88 2.47 0.31 5.86
C PHE A 88 2.35 0.44 4.34
N ALA A 89 2.52 -0.64 3.60
CA ALA A 89 2.02 -0.71 2.24
C ALA A 89 0.51 -0.94 2.25
N THR A 90 -0.19 -0.38 1.25
CA THR A 90 -1.62 -0.58 1.07
C THR A 90 -1.91 -1.45 -0.14
N TYR A 91 -2.87 -2.35 -0.02
CA TYR A 91 -3.48 -3.01 -1.16
C TYR A 91 -4.85 -2.38 -1.41
N SER A 92 -5.02 -1.79 -2.60
CA SER A 92 -6.18 -0.97 -2.93
C SER A 92 -6.45 -0.96 -4.44
N MET A 93 -7.70 -0.80 -4.79
CA MET A 93 -8.15 -0.58 -6.17
C MET A 93 -9.46 0.23 -6.17
N PRO A 94 -9.80 0.89 -7.30
CA PRO A 94 -11.06 1.65 -7.39
C PRO A 94 -12.30 0.79 -7.13
N GLU A 95 -12.28 -0.47 -7.55
CA GLU A 95 -13.36 -1.44 -7.42
C GLU A 95 -13.69 -1.75 -5.95
N THR A 96 -12.72 -1.57 -5.06
CA THR A 96 -12.92 -1.74 -3.60
C THR A 96 -13.10 -0.41 -2.87
N LEU A 97 -13.32 0.70 -3.59
CA LEU A 97 -13.47 2.08 -3.11
C LEU A 97 -12.18 2.66 -2.51
N SER A 98 -11.37 1.88 -1.84
CA SER A 98 -10.11 2.28 -1.20
C SER A 98 -9.27 1.04 -0.86
N ASN A 99 -8.32 1.23 0.04
CA ASN A 99 -7.49 0.12 0.55
C ASN A 99 -8.31 -0.86 1.39
N ILE A 100 -8.07 -2.15 1.16
CA ILE A 100 -8.74 -3.26 1.86
C ILE A 100 -7.78 -4.07 2.74
N ALA A 101 -6.49 -3.91 2.55
CA ALA A 101 -5.46 -4.60 3.31
C ALA A 101 -4.23 -3.73 3.52
N LEU A 102 -3.47 -4.03 4.58
CA LEU A 102 -2.21 -3.40 4.93
C LEU A 102 -1.12 -4.44 5.13
N GLN A 103 0.10 -4.05 4.79
CA GLN A 103 1.33 -4.79 5.12
C GLN A 103 2.24 -3.89 5.93
N LYS A 104 2.63 -4.28 7.15
CA LYS A 104 3.61 -3.56 7.96
C LYS A 104 4.99 -3.71 7.32
N LEU A 105 5.66 -2.59 6.99
CA LEU A 105 6.92 -2.61 6.24
C LEU A 105 8.17 -2.52 7.12
N ASN A 106 8.08 -1.98 8.34
CA ASN A 106 9.24 -1.69 9.17
C ASN A 106 9.04 -2.05 10.64
N GLY A 107 10.15 -2.11 11.37
CA GLY A 107 10.18 -2.49 12.79
C GLY A 107 10.25 -4.01 12.98
N ASN A 108 10.27 -4.45 14.26
CA ASN A 108 10.39 -5.86 14.61
C ASN A 108 9.15 -6.70 14.24
N ASP A 109 8.05 -6.02 13.97
CA ASP A 109 6.75 -6.59 13.57
C ASP A 109 6.47 -6.44 12.07
N ALA A 110 7.51 -6.16 11.28
CA ALA A 110 7.41 -6.12 9.82
C ALA A 110 6.91 -7.46 9.25
N GLN A 111 6.07 -7.39 8.23
CA GLN A 111 5.39 -8.53 7.63
C GLN A 111 5.78 -8.67 6.15
N ASP A 112 5.73 -9.90 5.64
CA ASP A 112 5.89 -10.21 4.21
C ASP A 112 4.56 -10.47 3.49
N TYR A 113 3.44 -10.21 4.18
CA TYR A 113 2.07 -10.42 3.70
C TYR A 113 1.18 -9.20 3.98
N PHE A 114 0.12 -9.07 3.19
CA PHE A 114 -0.98 -8.16 3.45
C PHE A 114 -2.01 -8.82 4.35
N GLU A 115 -2.53 -8.06 5.31
CA GLU A 115 -3.63 -8.47 6.17
C GLU A 115 -4.87 -7.63 5.85
N ALA A 116 -5.95 -8.29 5.45
CA ALA A 116 -7.21 -7.65 5.10
C ALA A 116 -7.96 -7.16 6.35
N PHE A 117 -8.69 -6.05 6.20
CA PHE A 117 -9.53 -5.54 7.26
C PHE A 117 -10.63 -6.53 7.66
N GLU A 118 -11.12 -6.43 8.89
CA GLU A 118 -12.04 -7.40 9.52
C GLU A 118 -13.23 -7.82 8.64
N LYS A 119 -13.84 -6.85 7.94
CA LYS A 119 -15.05 -7.08 7.13
C LYS A 119 -14.77 -7.55 5.69
N ILE A 120 -13.51 -7.82 5.35
CA ILE A 120 -13.08 -8.32 4.04
C ILE A 120 -12.84 -9.82 4.13
N ASN A 121 -13.36 -10.58 3.17
CA ASN A 121 -13.06 -12.00 3.00
C ASN A 121 -12.37 -12.23 1.66
N LEU A 122 -11.36 -13.09 1.67
CA LEU A 122 -10.52 -13.38 0.53
C LEU A 122 -10.65 -14.83 0.11
N ARG A 123 -10.60 -15.10 -1.18
CA ARG A 123 -10.44 -16.43 -1.76
C ARG A 123 -9.68 -16.35 -3.08
N LEU A 124 -9.31 -17.49 -3.66
CA LEU A 124 -8.75 -17.57 -5.00
C LEU A 124 -9.82 -18.00 -6.01
N ASP A 125 -9.69 -17.50 -7.23
CA ASP A 125 -10.39 -18.07 -8.38
C ASP A 125 -9.59 -19.26 -8.96
N ASN A 126 -10.13 -19.88 -10.05
CA ASN A 126 -9.49 -21.03 -10.72
C ASN A 126 -8.15 -20.69 -11.41
N ARG A 127 -7.83 -19.39 -11.58
CA ARG A 127 -6.57 -18.90 -12.16
C ARG A 127 -5.50 -18.68 -11.11
N GLY A 128 -5.85 -18.74 -9.80
CA GLY A 128 -5.02 -18.35 -8.68
C GLY A 128 -5.03 -16.84 -8.42
N CYS A 129 -6.02 -16.13 -8.95
CA CYS A 129 -6.18 -14.71 -8.73
C CYS A 129 -7.04 -14.42 -7.51
N LEU A 130 -6.75 -13.30 -6.84
CA LEU A 130 -7.45 -12.87 -5.64
C LEU A 130 -8.90 -12.46 -5.96
N CYS A 131 -9.84 -12.99 -5.20
CA CYS A 131 -11.23 -12.57 -5.16
C CYS A 131 -11.51 -11.92 -3.80
N ILE A 132 -12.19 -10.79 -3.82
CA ILE A 132 -12.44 -9.94 -2.65
C ILE A 132 -13.94 -9.83 -2.44
N ASN A 133 -14.40 -10.19 -1.25
CA ASN A 133 -15.79 -10.04 -0.85
C ASN A 133 -15.89 -9.16 0.41
N ALA A 134 -16.79 -8.19 0.37
CA ALA A 134 -17.10 -7.32 1.50
C ALA A 134 -18.57 -6.90 1.47
N ASN A 135 -19.19 -6.74 2.62
CA ASN A 135 -20.62 -6.43 2.72
C ASN A 135 -21.03 -5.09 2.09
N TYR A 136 -20.09 -4.17 1.91
CA TYR A 136 -20.33 -2.87 1.27
C TYR A 136 -20.12 -2.87 -0.24
N LEU A 137 -19.59 -3.97 -0.81
CA LEU A 137 -19.48 -4.17 -2.24
C LEU A 137 -20.78 -4.81 -2.75
N GLY A 138 -21.30 -4.33 -3.88
CA GLY A 138 -22.51 -4.88 -4.51
C GLY A 138 -22.34 -6.30 -5.01
N GLU A 139 -21.11 -6.65 -5.40
CA GLU A 139 -20.70 -7.95 -5.91
C GLU A 139 -19.25 -8.28 -5.51
N GLU A 140 -18.85 -9.53 -5.68
CA GLU A 140 -17.47 -9.94 -5.45
C GLU A 140 -16.55 -9.34 -6.53
N VAL A 141 -15.45 -8.75 -6.09
CA VAL A 141 -14.42 -8.22 -6.98
C VAL A 141 -13.43 -9.34 -7.31
N VAL A 142 -13.40 -9.75 -8.58
CA VAL A 142 -12.44 -10.73 -9.12
C VAL A 142 -11.28 -9.97 -9.75
N THR A 143 -10.09 -10.12 -9.21
CA THR A 143 -8.91 -9.39 -9.66
C THR A 143 -8.12 -10.17 -10.72
N ASN A 144 -7.08 -9.52 -11.27
CA ASN A 144 -6.03 -10.16 -12.06
C ASN A 144 -4.72 -10.25 -11.26
N ASP A 145 -4.77 -10.12 -9.94
CA ASP A 145 -3.62 -10.22 -9.06
C ASP A 145 -3.40 -11.66 -8.61
N LEU A 146 -2.27 -12.24 -8.99
CA LEU A 146 -1.81 -13.53 -8.49
C LEU A 146 -1.32 -13.38 -7.06
N VAL A 147 -1.79 -14.24 -6.17
CA VAL A 147 -1.40 -14.20 -4.76
C VAL A 147 -1.17 -15.60 -4.20
N GLU A 148 -0.35 -15.69 -3.17
CA GLU A 148 -0.31 -16.81 -2.26
C GLU A 148 -1.25 -16.51 -1.10
N LEU A 149 -2.39 -17.21 -1.03
CA LEU A 149 -3.35 -17.04 0.05
C LEU A 149 -2.88 -17.84 1.27
N ILE A 150 -2.62 -17.18 2.39
CA ILE A 150 -2.21 -17.80 3.65
C ILE A 150 -3.45 -18.29 4.40
N ASP A 151 -4.47 -17.43 4.48
CA ASP A 151 -5.80 -17.72 5.01
C ASP A 151 -6.83 -16.78 4.38
N ASN A 152 -8.06 -16.75 4.87
CA ASN A 152 -9.12 -15.90 4.34
C ASN A 152 -8.95 -14.40 4.64
N LYS A 153 -7.85 -14.00 5.29
CA LYS A 153 -7.50 -12.62 5.65
C LYS A 153 -6.11 -12.21 5.19
N LYS A 154 -5.20 -13.16 4.95
CA LYS A 154 -3.79 -12.89 4.73
C LYS A 154 -3.32 -13.45 3.40
N PHE A 155 -2.58 -12.65 2.65
CA PHE A 155 -2.03 -13.04 1.36
C PHE A 155 -0.69 -12.37 1.07
N ARG A 156 0.15 -13.04 0.27
CA ARG A 156 1.32 -12.45 -0.39
C ARG A 156 0.98 -12.12 -1.82
N TRP A 157 1.19 -10.89 -2.22
CA TRP A 157 1.04 -10.49 -3.61
C TRP A 157 2.24 -10.99 -4.42
N LEU A 158 1.98 -11.65 -5.55
CA LEU A 158 3.02 -12.24 -6.39
C LEU A 158 3.25 -11.47 -7.68
N GLY A 159 2.23 -10.78 -8.19
CA GLY A 159 2.24 -10.06 -9.45
C GLY A 159 0.90 -10.08 -10.14
N ARG A 160 0.86 -9.66 -11.40
CA ARG A 160 -0.35 -9.67 -12.21
C ARG A 160 -0.34 -10.83 -13.20
N ILE A 161 -1.48 -11.51 -13.35
CA ILE A 161 -1.60 -12.60 -14.32
C ILE A 161 -1.39 -12.12 -15.76
N ASP A 162 -1.75 -10.86 -16.04
CA ASP A 162 -1.58 -10.22 -17.34
C ASP A 162 -0.10 -10.06 -17.72
N ASN A 163 0.81 -9.99 -16.74
CA ASN A 163 2.24 -9.80 -16.93
C ASN A 163 3.02 -11.12 -16.99
N VAL A 164 2.36 -12.26 -16.75
CA VAL A 164 3.03 -13.56 -16.74
C VAL A 164 3.58 -13.92 -18.12
N ILE A 165 4.88 -14.14 -18.16
CA ILE A 165 5.60 -14.56 -19.38
C ILE A 165 5.72 -16.08 -19.37
N ASN A 166 5.24 -16.73 -20.44
CA ASN A 166 5.45 -18.15 -20.65
C ASN A 166 6.70 -18.37 -21.53
N SER A 167 7.75 -18.91 -20.92
CA SER A 167 9.00 -19.22 -21.64
C SER A 167 9.34 -20.68 -21.47
N GLY A 168 9.29 -21.45 -22.56
CA GLY A 168 9.65 -22.87 -22.56
C GLY A 168 8.84 -23.74 -21.57
N GLY A 169 7.56 -23.39 -21.31
CA GLY A 169 6.70 -24.09 -20.35
C GLY A 169 6.86 -23.62 -18.88
N ILE A 170 7.74 -22.63 -18.63
CA ILE A 170 7.93 -22.03 -17.31
C ILE A 170 7.17 -20.71 -17.27
N LYS A 171 6.33 -20.52 -16.24
CA LYS A 171 5.66 -19.25 -15.97
C LYS A 171 6.59 -18.34 -15.17
N ILE A 172 6.98 -17.22 -15.76
CA ILE A 172 7.80 -16.19 -15.13
C ILE A 172 6.86 -15.05 -14.74
N ILE A 173 6.93 -14.66 -13.50
CA ILE A 173 6.22 -13.48 -12.95
C ILE A 173 7.26 -12.37 -12.83
N PRO A 174 7.25 -11.34 -13.71
CA PRO A 174 8.29 -10.31 -13.75
C PRO A 174 8.46 -9.59 -12.42
N GLU A 175 7.38 -9.33 -11.71
CA GLU A 175 7.37 -8.61 -10.43
C GLU A 175 8.19 -9.32 -9.35
N LYS A 176 8.34 -10.66 -9.42
CA LYS A 176 9.23 -11.41 -8.51
C LYS A 176 10.71 -11.17 -8.79
N ILE A 177 11.04 -10.80 -10.03
CA ILE A 177 12.43 -10.54 -10.43
C ILE A 177 12.78 -9.08 -10.15
N GLU A 178 11.86 -8.16 -10.36
CA GLU A 178 12.04 -6.72 -10.14
C GLU A 178 12.18 -6.35 -8.65
N THR A 179 11.79 -7.23 -7.74
CA THR A 179 11.92 -7.02 -6.28
C THR A 179 13.28 -7.45 -5.71
N VAL A 180 14.20 -7.90 -6.54
CA VAL A 180 15.57 -8.32 -6.12
C VAL A 180 16.51 -7.13 -6.00
#